data_406b8c2bf643f62024ec542d66a2816d
#
_entry.id   406b8c2bf643f62024ec542d66a2816d
#
_cell.length_a   1.000
_cell.length_b   1.000
_cell.length_c   1.000
_cell.angle_alpha   90.00
_cell.angle_beta   90.00
_cell.angle_gamma   90.00
#
_symmetry.space_group_name_H-M   'P 1'
#
loop_
_entity.id
_entity.type
_entity.pdbx_description
1 polymer ?
#
loop_
_entity_poly.entity_id
_entity_poly.type
_entity_poly.pdbx_seq_one_letter_code
_entity_poly.pdbx_strand_id
1 'polypeptide(L)'
;MAGVPPAYFSPPPASGSYYPQPPQAPPAWAPWKPEGLASAFSTVSLTPPPSSSDWVIDLGASSHITANPGMVTATPFSSFPSSIVVGNGATLPVIGTGYSVLPGPFRLDNVLVAPDIIRNLLSVRKFTTDNCVSVEFDPLGVSVKDLRTRNTLLRCNSTGPLYTLQLPSSTTGSCALVATPSPTT
;
A
#
# COMPACT_ATOMS: atom_id res chain seq x y z
N MET A 1 -89.53 -28.42 -18.02
CA MET A 1 -88.21 -28.07 -18.65
C MET A 1 -87.51 -27.08 -17.69
N ALA A 2 -86.55 -27.61 -16.92
CA ALA A 2 -85.79 -26.83 -15.95
C ALA A 2 -84.48 -26.36 -16.61
N GLY A 3 -84.28 -25.04 -16.72
CA GLY A 3 -83.13 -24.48 -17.35
C GLY A 3 -81.93 -24.55 -16.38
N VAL A 4 -80.76 -24.97 -16.90
CA VAL A 4 -79.50 -25.03 -16.20
C VAL A 4 -78.94 -23.62 -16.15
N PRO A 5 -78.47 -23.13 -14.95
CA PRO A 5 -77.85 -21.83 -14.87
C PRO A 5 -76.42 -21.85 -15.46
N PRO A 6 -75.96 -20.72 -16.04
CA PRO A 6 -74.64 -20.66 -16.65
C PRO A 6 -73.52 -20.74 -15.58
N ALA A 7 -72.46 -21.49 -15.93
CA ALA A 7 -71.27 -21.61 -15.10
C ALA A 7 -70.51 -20.28 -15.00
N TYR A 8 -70.27 -19.81 -13.79
CA TYR A 8 -69.41 -18.70 -13.50
C TYR A 8 -67.94 -19.09 -13.71
N PHE A 9 -67.30 -18.50 -14.71
CA PHE A 9 -65.88 -18.57 -14.88
C PHE A 9 -65.19 -17.68 -13.86
N SER A 10 -64.46 -18.28 -12.96
CA SER A 10 -63.56 -17.52 -12.09
C SER A 10 -62.29 -17.14 -12.86
N PRO A 11 -61.82 -15.88 -12.80
CA PRO A 11 -60.56 -15.51 -13.43
C PRO A 11 -59.37 -16.18 -12.72
N PRO A 12 -58.27 -16.55 -13.46
CA PRO A 12 -57.09 -17.12 -12.86
C PRO A 12 -56.42 -16.10 -11.90
N PRO A 13 -55.74 -16.57 -10.85
CA PRO A 13 -55.03 -15.69 -9.94
C PRO A 13 -53.95 -14.93 -10.71
N ALA A 14 -53.89 -13.61 -10.48
CA ALA A 14 -52.89 -12.73 -11.07
C ALA A 14 -51.49 -13.25 -10.68
N SER A 15 -50.67 -13.56 -11.69
CA SER A 15 -49.27 -13.88 -11.52
C SER A 15 -48.58 -12.68 -10.88
N GLY A 16 -48.18 -12.86 -9.64
CA GLY A 16 -47.41 -11.87 -8.91
C GLY A 16 -46.13 -11.54 -9.67
N SER A 17 -46.04 -10.30 -10.18
CA SER A 17 -44.81 -9.79 -10.75
C SER A 17 -43.76 -9.76 -9.63
N TYR A 18 -42.77 -10.63 -9.75
CA TYR A 18 -41.57 -10.61 -8.90
C TYR A 18 -40.75 -9.37 -9.28
N TYR A 19 -40.93 -8.28 -8.57
CA TYR A 19 -39.99 -7.15 -8.65
C TYR A 19 -38.81 -7.51 -7.75
N PRO A 20 -37.58 -7.64 -8.29
CA PRO A 20 -36.40 -7.74 -7.45
C PRO A 20 -36.30 -6.50 -6.61
N GLN A 21 -36.34 -6.65 -5.31
CA GLN A 21 -36.08 -5.53 -4.40
C GLN A 21 -34.66 -4.98 -4.67
N PRO A 22 -34.49 -3.67 -4.80
CA PRO A 22 -33.16 -3.09 -4.85
C PRO A 22 -32.39 -3.48 -3.59
N PRO A 23 -31.07 -3.75 -3.69
CA PRO A 23 -30.26 -4.06 -2.53
C PRO A 23 -30.48 -2.98 -1.48
N GLN A 24 -30.88 -3.38 -0.29
CA GLN A 24 -31.06 -2.47 0.83
C GLN A 24 -29.70 -1.83 1.09
N ALA A 25 -29.65 -0.50 1.02
CA ALA A 25 -28.46 0.24 1.44
C ALA A 25 -28.13 -0.17 2.89
N PRO A 26 -26.85 -0.41 3.20
CA PRO A 26 -26.46 -0.68 4.57
C PRO A 26 -26.93 0.49 5.45
N PRO A 27 -27.36 0.21 6.69
CA PRO A 27 -27.85 1.25 7.60
C PRO A 27 -26.78 2.34 7.72
N ALA A 28 -27.19 3.59 7.59
CA ALA A 28 -26.33 4.76 7.37
C ALA A 28 -25.31 5.05 8.48
N TRP A 29 -25.16 4.17 9.48
CA TRP A 29 -24.12 4.23 10.51
C TRP A 29 -24.22 3.07 11.51
N ALA A 30 -23.64 1.97 11.12
CA ALA A 30 -23.14 1.09 12.16
C ALA A 30 -21.95 1.80 12.82
N PRO A 31 -21.93 1.94 14.16
CA PRO A 31 -20.76 2.53 14.82
C PRO A 31 -19.52 1.75 14.41
N TRP A 32 -18.51 2.45 13.91
CA TRP A 32 -17.22 1.88 13.58
C TRP A 32 -16.67 1.16 14.80
N LYS A 33 -16.62 -0.17 14.75
CA LYS A 33 -15.97 -0.95 15.79
C LYS A 33 -14.48 -0.99 15.49
N PRO A 34 -13.64 -0.39 16.33
CA PRO A 34 -12.18 -0.40 16.15
C PRO A 34 -11.61 -1.82 16.04
N GLU A 35 -12.26 -2.78 16.68
CA GLU A 35 -11.91 -4.20 16.67
C GLU A 35 -12.00 -4.83 15.26
N GLY A 36 -12.93 -4.36 14.43
CA GLY A 36 -13.07 -4.85 13.06
C GLY A 36 -11.93 -4.41 12.14
N LEU A 37 -11.40 -3.21 12.34
CA LEU A 37 -10.22 -2.71 11.62
C LEU A 37 -8.94 -3.40 12.10
N ALA A 38 -8.77 -3.56 13.42
CA ALA A 38 -7.64 -4.29 13.97
C ALA A 38 -7.59 -5.73 13.46
N SER A 39 -8.74 -6.39 13.32
CA SER A 39 -8.87 -7.75 12.78
C SER A 39 -8.53 -7.81 11.29
N ALA A 40 -8.94 -6.83 10.49
CA ALA A 40 -8.63 -6.78 9.07
C ALA A 40 -7.13 -6.57 8.79
N PHE A 41 -6.43 -5.86 9.68
CA PHE A 41 -4.98 -5.67 9.59
C PHE A 41 -4.18 -6.81 10.25
N SER A 42 -4.82 -7.62 11.11
CA SER A 42 -4.16 -8.74 11.81
C SER A 42 -4.06 -10.03 10.98
N THR A 43 -4.77 -10.13 9.85
CA THR A 43 -4.67 -11.28 8.94
C THR A 43 -3.50 -11.21 7.97
N VAL A 44 -2.66 -10.18 8.04
CA VAL A 44 -1.38 -10.20 7.35
C VAL A 44 -0.47 -11.19 8.06
N SER A 45 -0.27 -12.33 7.45
CA SER A 45 0.53 -13.49 7.85
C SER A 45 1.65 -13.18 8.85
N LEU A 46 1.59 -13.79 10.04
CA LEU A 46 2.60 -13.72 11.10
C LEU A 46 3.88 -14.52 10.80
N THR A 47 4.04 -15.04 9.60
CA THR A 47 5.35 -15.52 9.14
C THR A 47 6.21 -14.31 8.87
N PRO A 48 7.32 -14.10 9.60
CA PRO A 48 8.26 -13.07 9.21
C PRO A 48 8.67 -13.38 7.77
N PRO A 49 8.44 -12.46 6.83
CA PRO A 49 8.92 -12.67 5.47
C PRO A 49 10.44 -12.85 5.56
N PRO A 50 11.04 -13.69 4.70
CA PRO A 50 12.47 -13.69 4.55
C PRO A 50 12.87 -12.22 4.42
N SER A 51 13.98 -11.84 5.07
CA SER A 51 14.50 -10.48 5.14
C SER A 51 14.61 -9.90 3.71
N SER A 52 13.48 -9.44 3.18
CA SER A 52 13.46 -8.84 1.87
C SER A 52 14.10 -7.47 1.99
N SER A 53 15.05 -7.18 1.12
CA SER A 53 15.61 -5.86 0.95
C SER A 53 14.60 -4.86 0.37
N ASP A 54 13.37 -5.30 0.11
CA ASP A 54 12.32 -4.52 -0.53
C ASP A 54 11.72 -3.48 0.42
N TRP A 55 11.38 -2.33 -0.13
CA TRP A 55 10.70 -1.25 0.56
C TRP A 55 9.24 -1.22 0.17
N VAL A 56 8.35 -1.37 1.13
CA VAL A 56 6.91 -1.12 0.94
C VAL A 56 6.67 0.37 0.87
N ILE A 57 6.00 0.80 -0.17
CA ILE A 57 5.67 2.21 -0.40
C ILE A 57 4.44 2.55 0.46
N ASP A 58 4.62 3.45 1.43
CA ASP A 58 3.60 3.77 2.42
C ASP A 58 3.30 5.27 2.43
N LEU A 59 2.04 5.61 2.10
CA LEU A 59 1.51 6.98 2.13
C LEU A 59 1.25 7.46 3.56
N GLY A 60 1.00 6.54 4.50
CA GLY A 60 0.71 6.84 5.90
C GLY A 60 1.95 6.95 6.79
N ALA A 61 3.10 6.48 6.33
CA ALA A 61 4.32 6.53 7.10
C ALA A 61 4.92 7.95 7.13
N SER A 62 5.21 8.45 8.32
CA SER A 62 5.90 9.74 8.53
C SER A 62 7.42 9.65 8.37
N SER A 63 7.99 8.45 8.45
CA SER A 63 9.43 8.18 8.37
C SER A 63 9.72 6.93 7.56
N HIS A 64 10.92 6.84 6.98
CA HIS A 64 11.44 5.57 6.48
C HIS A 64 11.82 4.70 7.66
N ILE A 65 11.48 3.40 7.62
CA ILE A 65 11.69 2.49 8.73
C ILE A 65 12.17 1.15 8.17
N THR A 66 13.19 0.56 8.78
CA THR A 66 13.67 -0.79 8.44
C THR A 66 13.88 -1.63 9.69
N ALA A 67 13.68 -2.94 9.56
CA ALA A 67 14.08 -3.89 10.59
C ALA A 67 15.58 -4.21 10.55
N ASN A 68 16.20 -4.04 9.38
CA ASN A 68 17.56 -4.49 9.13
C ASN A 68 18.58 -3.33 9.22
N PRO A 69 19.42 -3.28 10.28
CA PRO A 69 20.46 -2.26 10.39
C PRO A 69 21.47 -2.29 9.25
N GLY A 70 21.66 -3.45 8.59
CA GLY A 70 22.57 -3.59 7.44
C GLY A 70 22.11 -2.85 6.18
N MET A 71 20.86 -2.41 6.12
CA MET A 71 20.32 -1.56 5.03
C MET A 71 20.59 -0.08 5.23
N VAL A 72 21.18 0.30 6.35
CA VAL A 72 21.34 1.71 6.75
C VAL A 72 22.80 1.99 7.03
N THR A 73 23.32 3.02 6.37
CA THR A 73 24.60 3.62 6.77
C THR A 73 24.34 4.57 7.95
N ALA A 74 24.85 4.24 9.11
CA ALA A 74 24.64 5.01 10.33
C ALA A 74 25.15 6.44 10.16
N THR A 75 24.36 7.40 10.67
CA THR A 75 24.75 8.81 10.71
C THR A 75 25.26 9.12 12.14
N PRO A 76 26.55 9.42 12.31
CA PRO A 76 27.08 9.75 13.62
C PRO A 76 26.37 10.99 14.20
N PHE A 77 26.15 10.95 15.50
CA PHE A 77 25.59 12.09 16.26
C PHE A 77 24.17 12.54 15.86
N SER A 78 23.44 11.74 15.11
CA SER A 78 22.02 12.03 14.81
C SER A 78 21.15 11.67 16.01
N SER A 79 20.28 12.61 16.41
CA SER A 79 19.20 12.31 17.34
C SER A 79 18.08 11.59 16.61
N PHE A 80 17.48 10.60 17.25
CA PHE A 80 16.31 9.88 16.74
C PHE A 80 15.32 9.60 17.88
N PRO A 81 14.04 9.37 17.58
CA PRO A 81 13.06 9.03 18.60
C PRO A 81 13.40 7.66 19.20
N SER A 82 13.16 7.49 20.49
CA SER A 82 13.37 6.20 21.18
C SER A 82 12.37 5.12 20.73
N SER A 83 11.24 5.52 20.16
CA SER A 83 10.18 4.64 19.69
C SER A 83 9.32 5.28 18.61
N ILE A 84 8.61 4.44 17.86
CA ILE A 84 7.59 4.82 16.89
C ILE A 84 6.26 4.17 17.26
N VAL A 85 5.15 4.81 16.89
CA VAL A 85 3.81 4.23 17.00
C VAL A 85 3.39 3.77 15.62
N VAL A 86 2.95 2.52 15.50
CA VAL A 86 2.47 1.93 14.25
C VAL A 86 0.93 1.94 14.18
N GLY A 87 0.38 1.64 13.00
CA GLY A 87 -1.04 1.83 12.69
C GLY A 87 -2.03 1.11 13.62
N ASN A 88 -1.64 0.06 14.31
CA ASN A 88 -2.45 -0.63 15.30
C ASN A 88 -2.32 -0.04 16.72
N GLY A 89 -1.59 1.06 16.88
CA GLY A 89 -1.33 1.71 18.16
C GLY A 89 -0.16 1.10 18.96
N ALA A 90 0.48 0.05 18.47
CA ALA A 90 1.64 -0.53 19.15
C ALA A 90 2.86 0.40 19.05
N THR A 91 3.69 0.37 20.08
CA THR A 91 4.94 1.13 20.14
C THR A 91 6.12 0.20 19.88
N LEU A 92 6.94 0.53 18.88
CA LEU A 92 8.15 -0.23 18.55
C LEU A 92 9.40 0.57 18.94
N PRO A 93 10.40 -0.06 19.55
CA PRO A 93 11.66 0.60 19.89
C PRO A 93 12.46 0.93 18.61
N VAL A 94 13.12 2.09 18.62
CA VAL A 94 14.08 2.50 17.59
C VAL A 94 15.48 2.42 18.18
N ILE A 95 16.37 1.69 17.51
CA ILE A 95 17.74 1.47 17.99
C ILE A 95 18.81 2.26 17.25
N GLY A 96 18.43 2.97 16.19
CA GLY A 96 19.38 3.77 15.40
C GLY A 96 18.72 4.50 14.24
N THR A 97 19.52 5.33 13.59
CA THR A 97 19.14 6.05 12.38
C THR A 97 20.31 6.20 11.43
N GLY A 98 20.00 6.47 10.18
CA GLY A 98 21.01 6.71 9.14
C GLY A 98 20.35 6.96 7.78
N TYR A 99 21.06 6.63 6.72
CA TYR A 99 20.54 6.74 5.35
C TYR A 99 20.67 5.41 4.60
N SER A 100 19.83 5.24 3.60
CA SER A 100 19.89 4.12 2.66
C SER A 100 19.93 4.64 1.23
N VAL A 101 20.70 3.96 0.37
CA VAL A 101 20.78 4.30 -1.06
C VAL A 101 19.95 3.30 -1.84
N LEU A 102 19.06 3.83 -2.68
CA LEU A 102 18.23 3.05 -3.59
C LEU A 102 18.86 3.04 -5.01
N PRO A 103 18.39 2.18 -5.90
CA PRO A 103 18.81 2.19 -7.30
C PRO A 103 18.60 3.56 -7.95
N GLY A 104 19.56 4.00 -8.79
CA GLY A 104 19.55 5.32 -9.40
C GLY A 104 20.06 6.40 -8.45
N PRO A 105 19.60 7.64 -8.60
CA PRO A 105 20.09 8.78 -7.82
C PRO A 105 19.40 8.91 -6.44
N PHE A 106 18.61 7.93 -6.04
CA PHE A 106 17.71 8.07 -4.89
C PHE A 106 18.38 7.71 -3.57
N ARG A 107 18.05 8.52 -2.57
CA ARG A 107 18.50 8.34 -1.20
C ARG A 107 17.32 8.47 -0.23
N LEU A 108 17.34 7.63 0.79
CA LEU A 108 16.43 7.71 1.93
C LEU A 108 17.19 8.27 3.12
N ASP A 109 16.85 9.49 3.52
CA ASP A 109 17.48 10.14 4.67
C ASP A 109 16.66 9.93 5.95
N ASN A 110 17.36 9.89 7.08
CA ASN A 110 16.77 9.68 8.40
C ASN A 110 15.91 8.42 8.47
N VAL A 111 16.44 7.32 7.96
CA VAL A 111 15.83 5.98 8.07
C VAL A 111 15.96 5.54 9.52
N LEU A 112 14.85 5.16 10.14
CA LEU A 112 14.81 4.64 11.49
C LEU A 112 15.01 3.12 11.47
N VAL A 113 15.83 2.61 12.38
CA VAL A 113 16.04 1.18 12.57
C VAL A 113 15.19 0.72 13.73
N ALA A 114 14.12 -0.03 13.42
CA ALA A 114 13.19 -0.62 14.37
C ALA A 114 13.10 -2.13 14.12
N PRO A 115 13.84 -2.99 14.86
CA PRO A 115 13.96 -4.42 14.57
C PRO A 115 12.64 -5.18 14.55
N ASP A 116 11.65 -4.69 15.28
CA ASP A 116 10.34 -5.33 15.41
C ASP A 116 9.37 -4.94 14.28
N ILE A 117 9.76 -4.10 13.33
CA ILE A 117 8.93 -3.80 12.16
C ILE A 117 8.90 -4.99 11.19
N ILE A 118 7.71 -5.38 10.78
CA ILE A 118 7.52 -6.58 9.94
C ILE A 118 8.04 -6.36 8.50
N ARG A 119 7.97 -5.13 7.99
CA ARG A 119 8.40 -4.77 6.63
C ARG A 119 9.10 -3.42 6.63
N ASN A 120 10.06 -3.26 5.73
CA ASN A 120 10.67 -1.95 5.52
C ASN A 120 9.65 -1.01 4.89
N LEU A 121 9.48 0.18 5.47
CA LEU A 121 8.51 1.18 5.03
C LEU A 121 9.23 2.38 4.40
N LEU A 122 8.85 2.69 3.16
CA LEU A 122 9.28 3.89 2.47
C LEU A 122 8.18 4.95 2.61
N SER A 123 8.43 5.99 3.39
CA SER A 123 7.53 7.15 3.46
C SER A 123 7.51 7.89 2.13
N VAL A 124 6.36 7.87 1.45
CA VAL A 124 6.20 8.56 0.16
C VAL A 124 6.47 10.04 0.29
N ARG A 125 5.93 10.68 1.34
CA ARG A 125 6.10 12.13 1.56
C ARG A 125 7.56 12.51 1.69
N LYS A 126 8.35 11.79 2.51
CA LYS A 126 9.78 12.06 2.65
C LYS A 126 10.53 11.79 1.36
N PHE A 127 10.29 10.65 0.76
CA PHE A 127 10.96 10.25 -0.47
C PHE A 127 10.78 11.26 -1.60
N THR A 128 9.56 11.75 -1.81
CA THR A 128 9.26 12.73 -2.86
C THR A 128 9.88 14.10 -2.54
N THR A 129 9.90 14.49 -1.27
CA THR A 129 10.49 15.76 -0.85
C THR A 129 12.00 15.72 -0.96
N ASP A 130 12.64 14.68 -0.42
CA ASP A 130 14.10 14.60 -0.30
C ASP A 130 14.78 14.38 -1.66
N ASN A 131 14.09 13.73 -2.60
CA ASN A 131 14.61 13.44 -3.94
C ASN A 131 14.04 14.32 -5.07
N CYS A 132 13.17 15.29 -4.77
CA CYS A 132 12.50 16.15 -5.77
C CYS A 132 11.78 15.35 -6.87
N VAL A 133 11.03 14.32 -6.49
CA VAL A 133 10.33 13.42 -7.40
C VAL A 133 8.83 13.36 -7.14
N SER A 134 8.09 12.83 -8.09
CA SER A 134 6.71 12.36 -7.90
C SER A 134 6.63 10.85 -8.04
N VAL A 135 5.64 10.25 -7.39
CA VAL A 135 5.35 8.81 -7.43
C VAL A 135 3.98 8.62 -8.03
N GLU A 136 3.89 7.82 -9.08
CA GLU A 136 2.65 7.46 -9.75
C GLU A 136 2.41 5.97 -9.62
N PHE A 137 1.18 5.61 -9.27
CA PHE A 137 0.74 4.24 -9.08
C PHE A 137 -0.18 3.82 -10.21
N ASP A 138 -0.01 2.60 -10.68
CA ASP A 138 -0.93 1.95 -11.60
C ASP A 138 -1.09 0.46 -11.21
N PRO A 139 -2.04 -0.29 -11.81
CA PRO A 139 -2.28 -1.68 -11.44
C PRO A 139 -1.08 -2.62 -11.60
N LEU A 140 -0.08 -2.23 -12.37
CA LEU A 140 1.11 -3.04 -12.65
C LEU A 140 2.30 -2.67 -11.77
N GLY A 141 2.25 -1.52 -11.06
CA GLY A 141 3.35 -1.10 -10.21
C GLY A 141 3.45 0.40 -9.97
N VAL A 142 4.67 0.88 -9.87
CA VAL A 142 5.01 2.23 -9.45
C VAL A 142 6.02 2.85 -10.40
N SER A 143 5.79 4.12 -10.75
CA SER A 143 6.73 4.96 -11.50
C SER A 143 7.20 6.11 -10.62
N VAL A 144 8.51 6.33 -10.56
CA VAL A 144 9.12 7.51 -9.97
C VAL A 144 9.55 8.45 -11.09
N LYS A 145 9.08 9.69 -11.02
CA LYS A 145 9.35 10.71 -12.06
C LYS A 145 10.03 11.93 -11.46
N ASP A 146 10.93 12.50 -12.22
CA ASP A 146 11.49 13.82 -11.89
C ASP A 146 10.35 14.85 -11.78
N LEU A 147 10.34 15.62 -10.71
CA LEU A 147 9.23 16.53 -10.42
C LEU A 147 9.12 17.67 -11.44
N ARG A 148 10.25 18.13 -11.98
CA ARG A 148 10.33 19.26 -12.90
C ARG A 148 10.10 18.84 -14.36
N THR A 149 10.80 17.79 -14.80
CA THR A 149 10.79 17.36 -16.21
C THR A 149 9.69 16.34 -16.52
N ARG A 150 9.13 15.71 -15.48
CA ARG A 150 8.14 14.62 -15.57
C ARG A 150 8.69 13.34 -16.22
N ASN A 151 9.98 13.29 -16.49
CA ASN A 151 10.63 12.09 -17.03
C ASN A 151 10.59 10.96 -15.99
N THR A 152 10.31 9.75 -16.45
CA THR A 152 10.37 8.55 -15.60
C THR A 152 11.82 8.21 -15.32
N LEU A 153 12.20 8.20 -14.04
CA LEU A 153 13.54 7.86 -13.56
C LEU A 153 13.65 6.40 -13.15
N LEU A 154 12.57 5.85 -12.62
CA LEU A 154 12.53 4.47 -12.14
C LEU A 154 11.13 3.88 -12.36
N ARG A 155 11.08 2.64 -12.82
CA ARG A 155 9.84 1.86 -12.89
C ARG A 155 10.04 0.54 -12.16
N CYS A 156 9.16 0.26 -11.18
CA CYS A 156 9.12 -1.01 -10.47
C CYS A 156 7.77 -1.67 -10.68
N ASN A 157 7.78 -2.93 -11.08
CA ASN A 157 6.57 -3.73 -11.17
C ASN A 157 6.24 -4.34 -9.79
N SER A 158 4.98 -4.28 -9.42
CA SER A 158 4.48 -4.87 -8.18
C SER A 158 3.35 -5.82 -8.52
N THR A 159 3.60 -7.11 -8.35
CA THR A 159 2.62 -8.17 -8.65
C THR A 159 1.85 -8.64 -7.41
N GLY A 160 2.23 -8.16 -6.23
CA GLY A 160 1.61 -8.50 -4.94
C GLY A 160 0.56 -7.48 -4.49
N PRO A 161 -0.01 -7.68 -3.30
CA PRO A 161 -1.04 -6.79 -2.75
C PRO A 161 -0.51 -5.42 -2.31
N LEU A 162 0.81 -5.23 -2.27
CA LEU A 162 1.46 -3.99 -1.85
C LEU A 162 2.39 -3.48 -2.95
N TYR A 163 2.45 -2.17 -3.10
CA TYR A 163 3.46 -1.55 -3.96
C TYR A 163 4.83 -1.57 -3.27
N THR A 164 5.82 -2.11 -3.96
CA THR A 164 7.17 -2.25 -3.45
C THR A 164 8.20 -1.65 -4.39
N LEU A 165 9.23 -1.04 -3.81
CA LEU A 165 10.49 -0.72 -4.45
C LEU A 165 11.46 -1.85 -4.14
N GLN A 166 11.79 -2.63 -5.16
CA GLN A 166 12.74 -3.72 -5.03
C GLN A 166 14.16 -3.19 -5.20
N LEU A 167 15.02 -3.47 -4.24
CA LEU A 167 16.46 -3.32 -4.46
C LEU A 167 16.91 -4.48 -5.36
N PRO A 168 17.76 -4.24 -6.36
CA PRO A 168 18.30 -5.31 -7.17
C PRO A 168 19.17 -6.23 -6.29
N SER A 169 18.53 -7.22 -5.73
CA SER A 169 19.24 -8.42 -5.30
C SER A 169 19.58 -9.17 -6.57
N SER A 170 20.74 -9.78 -6.64
CA SER A 170 21.33 -10.46 -7.80
C SER A 170 20.49 -11.59 -8.43
N THR A 171 19.19 -11.68 -8.14
CA THR A 171 18.24 -12.66 -8.66
C THR A 171 16.84 -12.05 -8.74
N THR A 172 16.41 -11.75 -9.98
CA THR A 172 15.01 -11.58 -10.43
C THR A 172 14.09 -10.60 -9.69
N GLY A 173 14.46 -9.32 -9.65
CA GLY A 173 13.50 -8.25 -9.36
C GLY A 173 13.60 -7.16 -10.43
N SER A 174 12.52 -6.90 -11.18
CA SER A 174 12.57 -6.00 -12.33
C SER A 174 12.26 -4.56 -11.92
N CYS A 175 13.29 -3.84 -11.45
CA CYS A 175 13.28 -2.38 -11.50
C CYS A 175 14.13 -1.93 -12.68
N ALA A 176 13.53 -1.19 -13.61
CA ALA A 176 14.23 -0.60 -14.74
C ALA A 176 14.56 0.87 -14.47
N LEU A 177 15.85 1.19 -14.50
CA LEU A 177 16.33 2.57 -14.58
C LEU A 177 16.16 3.04 -16.03
N VAL A 178 15.44 4.15 -16.20
CA VAL A 178 15.31 4.78 -17.51
C VAL A 178 16.46 5.77 -17.67
N ALA A 179 17.42 5.44 -18.53
CA ALA A 179 18.46 6.37 -18.90
C ALA A 179 17.85 7.48 -19.77
N THR A 180 17.90 8.72 -19.32
CA THR A 180 17.61 9.90 -20.16
C THR A 180 18.82 10.12 -21.07
N PRO A 181 18.65 10.23 -22.42
CA PRO A 181 19.75 10.62 -23.26
C PRO A 181 20.19 12.04 -22.90
N SER A 182 21.50 12.23 -22.70
CA SER A 182 22.08 13.56 -22.59
C SER A 182 21.81 14.35 -23.88
N PRO A 183 21.41 15.62 -23.81
CA PRO A 183 21.33 16.45 -24.99
C PRO A 183 22.74 16.59 -25.58
N THR A 184 22.92 16.12 -26.79
CA THR A 184 24.13 16.36 -27.58
C THR A 184 24.17 17.84 -27.89
N THR A 185 25.25 18.50 -27.49
CA THR A 185 25.59 19.90 -27.80
C THR A 185 25.98 20.01 -29.25
#